data_312429915966479f08064ccfce4323d7
#
_entry.id   312429915966479f08064ccfce4323d7
#
_cell.length_a   1.000
_cell.length_b   1.000
_cell.length_c   1.000
_cell.angle_alpha   90.00
_cell.angle_beta   90.00
_cell.angle_gamma   90.00
#
_symmetry.space_group_name_H-M   'P 1'
#
loop_
_entity.id
_entity.type
_entity.pdbx_description
1 polymer ?
#
loop_
_entity_poly.entity_id
_entity_poly.type
_entity_poly.pdbx_seq_one_letter_code
_entity_poly.pdbx_strand_id
1 'polypeptide(L)'
;VTEITEPEELKYLERDEWNIEELNFLAKRMESFDKCEQSQFDAAVSIFRPKTVEALINYTYNLPRFTLISDFSTLNAIGVSHILNRKQVMSLDEMASTDFAKIGKELMQSGKGITTPYGVLFVNEDIPFEPVYDGRHFPEYDYKGSLATVAVSRKGETEYLYLPCSIQDIDHALTKLP
;
A
#
# COMPACT_ATOMS: atom_id res chain seq x y z
N VAL A 1 17.28 4.30 8.95
CA VAL A 1 16.16 4.10 9.88
C VAL A 1 16.58 3.06 10.92
N THR A 2 16.51 3.42 12.20
CA THR A 2 16.92 2.55 13.30
C THR A 2 15.76 1.74 13.89
N GLU A 3 14.57 2.28 13.80
CA GLU A 3 13.34 1.67 14.33
C GLU A 3 12.14 2.13 13.51
N ILE A 4 11.20 1.22 13.25
CA ILE A 4 9.91 1.46 12.64
C ILE A 4 8.85 1.08 13.68
N THR A 5 8.14 2.08 14.18
CA THR A 5 7.05 1.84 15.16
C THR A 5 5.75 1.48 14.47
N GLU A 6 5.46 2.15 13.37
CA GLU A 6 4.28 1.95 12.53
C GLU A 6 4.58 2.30 11.07
N PRO A 7 3.99 1.61 10.10
CA PRO A 7 3.20 0.38 10.28
C PRO A 7 4.07 -0.84 10.58
N GLU A 8 3.54 -1.79 11.36
CA GLU A 8 4.27 -3.01 11.78
C GLU A 8 4.74 -3.87 10.60
N GLU A 9 3.99 -3.86 9.51
CA GLU A 9 4.25 -4.59 8.27
C GLU A 9 5.59 -4.22 7.65
N LEU A 10 6.10 -3.00 7.93
CA LEU A 10 7.38 -2.50 7.40
C LEU A 10 8.57 -2.71 8.34
N LYS A 11 8.38 -3.28 9.53
CA LYS A 11 9.48 -3.52 10.50
C LYS A 11 10.64 -4.35 9.94
N TYR A 12 10.38 -5.18 8.93
CA TYR A 12 11.43 -5.96 8.27
C TYR A 12 12.46 -5.10 7.51
N LEU A 13 12.15 -3.81 7.28
CA LEU A 13 13.04 -2.83 6.63
C LEU A 13 13.84 -1.99 7.65
N GLU A 14 13.76 -2.29 8.94
CA GLU A 14 14.61 -1.64 9.94
C GLU A 14 16.08 -1.79 9.61
N ARG A 15 16.87 -0.73 9.88
CA ARG A 15 18.31 -0.61 9.65
C ARG A 15 18.73 -0.39 8.19
N ASP A 16 17.79 -0.27 7.26
CA ASP A 16 18.11 0.13 5.89
C ASP A 16 18.33 1.66 5.79
N GLU A 17 19.11 2.07 4.81
CA GLU A 17 19.23 3.47 4.43
C GLU A 17 18.06 3.85 3.52
N TRP A 18 17.26 4.82 3.95
CA TRP A 18 16.08 5.24 3.23
C TRP A 18 16.19 6.69 2.76
N ASN A 19 15.70 6.94 1.56
CA ASN A 19 15.52 8.28 1.05
C ASN A 19 14.27 8.89 1.72
N ILE A 20 14.43 10.04 2.39
CA ILE A 20 13.34 10.71 3.10
C ILE A 20 12.26 11.23 2.14
N GLU A 21 12.62 11.60 0.90
CA GLU A 21 11.65 12.02 -0.12
C GLU A 21 10.76 10.85 -0.57
N GLU A 22 11.35 9.67 -0.73
CA GLU A 22 10.61 8.45 -1.03
C GLU A 22 9.67 8.05 0.11
N LEU A 23 10.14 8.14 1.37
CA LEU A 23 9.30 7.90 2.54
C LEU A 23 8.11 8.88 2.59
N ASN A 24 8.39 10.15 2.36
CA ASN A 24 7.36 11.19 2.31
C ASN A 24 6.33 10.90 1.20
N PHE A 25 6.79 10.48 0.03
CA PHE A 25 5.89 10.13 -1.07
C PHE A 25 5.06 8.88 -0.76
N LEU A 26 5.67 7.85 -0.19
CA LEU A 26 4.96 6.64 0.26
C LEU A 26 3.87 7.00 1.29
N ALA A 27 4.20 7.84 2.28
CA ALA A 27 3.24 8.31 3.27
C ALA A 27 2.05 9.04 2.63
N LYS A 28 2.30 9.91 1.64
CA LYS A 28 1.24 10.58 0.85
C LYS A 28 0.30 9.58 0.18
N ARG A 29 0.86 8.55 -0.42
CA ARG A 29 0.06 7.51 -1.09
C ARG A 29 -0.77 6.73 -0.09
N MET A 30 -0.17 6.28 1.01
CA MET A 30 -0.87 5.51 2.04
C MET A 30 -1.98 6.32 2.72
N GLU A 31 -1.79 7.63 2.90
CA GLU A 31 -2.82 8.52 3.44
C GLU A 31 -4.09 8.58 2.56
N SER A 32 -3.95 8.39 1.25
CA SER A 32 -5.10 8.39 0.33
C SER A 32 -5.91 7.10 0.37
N PHE A 33 -5.40 6.06 0.97
CA PHE A 33 -6.06 4.76 0.97
C PHE A 33 -7.33 4.77 1.81
N ASP A 34 -8.36 4.14 1.29
CA ASP A 34 -9.46 3.71 2.12
C ASP A 34 -9.06 2.45 2.95
N LYS A 35 -9.94 2.01 3.84
CA LYS A 35 -9.67 0.86 4.70
C LYS A 35 -9.44 -0.45 3.92
N CYS A 36 -10.10 -0.60 2.76
CA CYS A 36 -9.96 -1.79 1.94
C CYS A 36 -8.62 -1.79 1.22
N GLU A 37 -8.24 -0.65 0.62
CA GLU A 37 -6.96 -0.45 -0.04
C GLU A 37 -5.80 -0.61 0.94
N GLN A 38 -5.92 -0.06 2.15
CA GLN A 38 -4.90 -0.23 3.20
C GLN A 38 -4.72 -1.70 3.56
N SER A 39 -5.81 -2.42 3.84
CA SER A 39 -5.72 -3.85 4.17
C SER A 39 -5.17 -4.70 3.02
N GLN A 40 -5.50 -4.34 1.78
CA GLN A 40 -5.00 -4.98 0.56
C GLN A 40 -3.50 -4.76 0.39
N PHE A 41 -3.03 -3.52 0.61
CA PHE A 41 -1.61 -3.18 0.61
C PHE A 41 -0.85 -3.95 1.70
N ASP A 42 -1.32 -3.90 2.95
CA ASP A 42 -0.70 -4.54 4.09
C ASP A 42 -0.61 -6.07 3.90
N ALA A 43 -1.68 -6.69 3.39
CA ALA A 43 -1.68 -8.10 3.05
C ALA A 43 -0.62 -8.43 1.98
N ALA A 44 -0.52 -7.63 0.90
CA ALA A 44 0.45 -7.84 -0.16
C ALA A 44 1.89 -7.67 0.37
N VAL A 45 2.15 -6.61 1.14
CA VAL A 45 3.47 -6.34 1.73
C VAL A 45 3.88 -7.44 2.71
N SER A 46 2.96 -7.95 3.52
CA SER A 46 3.24 -9.04 4.48
C SER A 46 3.74 -10.33 3.80
N ILE A 47 3.27 -10.60 2.58
CA ILE A 47 3.62 -11.80 1.81
C ILE A 47 4.85 -11.58 0.93
N PHE A 48 4.86 -10.49 0.15
CA PHE A 48 5.88 -10.28 -0.88
C PHE A 48 7.13 -9.55 -0.36
N ARG A 49 7.03 -8.83 0.75
CA ARG A 49 8.12 -8.14 1.43
C ARG A 49 9.02 -7.34 0.48
N PRO A 50 8.49 -6.30 -0.20
CA PRO A 50 9.29 -5.43 -1.06
C PRO A 50 10.49 -4.87 -0.31
N LYS A 51 11.70 -4.96 -0.87
CA LYS A 51 12.95 -4.66 -0.14
C LYS A 51 13.37 -3.19 -0.19
N THR A 52 12.71 -2.37 -0.99
CA THR A 52 13.06 -0.95 -1.17
C THR A 52 11.81 -0.08 -1.06
N VAL A 53 11.99 1.20 -0.71
CA VAL A 53 10.88 2.16 -0.69
C VAL A 53 10.32 2.37 -2.10
N GLU A 54 11.18 2.38 -3.12
CA GLU A 54 10.76 2.39 -4.54
C GLU A 54 9.77 1.24 -4.84
N ALA A 55 10.11 0.02 -4.42
CA ALA A 55 9.22 -1.12 -4.61
C ALA A 55 7.90 -0.94 -3.85
N LEU A 56 7.93 -0.45 -2.59
CA LEU A 56 6.71 -0.15 -1.82
C LEU A 56 5.84 0.88 -2.51
N ILE A 57 6.44 1.98 -3.02
CA ILE A 57 5.71 2.99 -3.80
C ILE A 57 5.01 2.31 -4.99
N ASN A 58 5.73 1.48 -5.75
CA ASN A 58 5.13 0.77 -6.88
C ASN A 58 4.00 -0.17 -6.47
N TYR A 59 4.09 -0.83 -5.31
CA TYR A 59 2.98 -1.65 -4.78
C TYR A 59 1.72 -0.81 -4.54
N THR A 60 1.84 0.45 -4.10
CA THR A 60 0.67 1.32 -3.89
C THR A 60 -0.12 1.63 -5.18
N TYR A 61 0.52 1.54 -6.35
CA TYR A 61 -0.11 1.73 -7.66
C TYR A 61 -0.60 0.42 -8.30
N ASN A 62 -0.24 -0.71 -7.70
CA ASN A 62 -0.55 -2.04 -8.23
C ASN A 62 -1.56 -2.81 -7.37
N LEU A 63 -2.36 -2.11 -6.55
CA LEU A 63 -3.37 -2.74 -5.71
C LEU A 63 -4.37 -3.61 -6.49
N PRO A 64 -4.86 -3.22 -7.70
CA PRO A 64 -5.74 -4.08 -8.49
C PRO A 64 -5.18 -5.46 -8.84
N ARG A 65 -3.85 -5.62 -8.76
CA ARG A 65 -3.18 -6.92 -8.94
C ARG A 65 -3.48 -7.90 -7.80
N PHE A 66 -3.98 -7.42 -6.68
CA PHE A 66 -4.25 -8.21 -5.49
C PHE A 66 -5.75 -8.21 -5.20
N THR A 67 -6.28 -9.36 -4.83
CA THR A 67 -7.64 -9.47 -4.29
C THR A 67 -7.52 -9.95 -2.85
N LEU A 68 -7.98 -9.16 -1.90
CA LEU A 68 -8.07 -9.54 -0.50
C LEU A 68 -9.52 -9.92 -0.16
N ILE A 69 -9.73 -11.13 0.29
CA ILE A 69 -11.02 -11.61 0.77
C ILE A 69 -10.96 -11.74 2.29
N SER A 70 -11.76 -10.94 2.98
CA SER A 70 -11.94 -10.98 4.44
C SER A 70 -13.32 -11.52 4.83
N ASP A 71 -14.31 -11.43 3.94
CA ASP A 71 -15.67 -11.95 4.14
C ASP A 71 -15.93 -13.20 3.29
N PHE A 72 -16.04 -14.33 3.95
CA PHE A 72 -16.34 -15.65 3.38
C PHE A 72 -17.78 -16.10 3.64
N SER A 73 -18.68 -15.19 4.06
CA SER A 73 -20.06 -15.52 4.42
C SER A 73 -20.85 -16.13 3.27
N THR A 74 -20.61 -15.65 2.04
CA THR A 74 -21.26 -16.14 0.83
C THR A 74 -20.34 -16.06 -0.38
N LEU A 75 -20.59 -16.93 -1.39
CA LEU A 75 -19.89 -16.83 -2.68
C LEU A 75 -20.12 -15.47 -3.37
N ASN A 76 -21.28 -14.89 -3.16
CA ASN A 76 -21.60 -13.57 -3.68
C ASN A 76 -20.72 -12.48 -3.04
N ALA A 77 -20.53 -12.50 -1.72
CA ALA A 77 -19.64 -11.55 -1.02
C ALA A 77 -18.19 -11.67 -1.51
N ILE A 78 -17.71 -12.89 -1.69
CA ILE A 78 -16.37 -13.17 -2.26
C ILE A 78 -16.25 -12.56 -3.68
N GLY A 79 -17.23 -12.80 -4.55
CA GLY A 79 -17.23 -12.26 -5.92
C GLY A 79 -17.30 -10.75 -5.98
N VAL A 80 -18.11 -10.12 -5.13
CA VAL A 80 -18.17 -8.65 -4.98
C VAL A 80 -16.81 -8.10 -4.56
N SER A 81 -16.21 -8.66 -3.50
CA SER A 81 -14.89 -8.26 -3.03
C SER A 81 -13.83 -8.39 -4.12
N HIS A 82 -13.84 -9.50 -4.87
CA HIS A 82 -12.91 -9.72 -5.98
C HIS A 82 -13.00 -8.61 -7.04
N ILE A 83 -14.21 -8.29 -7.49
CA ILE A 83 -14.38 -7.26 -8.53
C ILE A 83 -14.03 -5.87 -8.00
N LEU A 84 -14.44 -5.51 -6.78
CA LEU A 84 -14.11 -4.21 -6.20
C LEU A 84 -12.59 -4.02 -6.00
N ASN A 85 -11.88 -5.06 -5.55
CA ASN A 85 -10.41 -4.99 -5.41
C ASN A 85 -9.70 -4.79 -6.76
N ARG A 86 -10.28 -5.30 -7.86
CA ARG A 86 -9.69 -5.17 -9.21
C ARG A 86 -10.02 -3.86 -9.90
N LYS A 87 -11.24 -3.36 -9.74
CA LYS A 87 -11.76 -2.21 -10.49
C LYS A 87 -11.86 -0.93 -9.64
N GLN A 88 -11.85 -1.06 -8.29
CA GLN A 88 -12.09 0.01 -7.33
C GLN A 88 -13.50 0.63 -7.42
N VAL A 89 -14.07 0.71 -8.60
CA VAL A 89 -15.41 1.27 -8.85
C VAL A 89 -16.23 0.33 -9.71
N MET A 90 -17.53 0.24 -9.45
CA MET A 90 -18.50 -0.55 -10.23
C MET A 90 -19.77 0.29 -10.44
N SER A 91 -20.29 0.30 -11.67
CA SER A 91 -21.57 0.95 -11.97
C SER A 91 -22.76 0.09 -11.47
N LEU A 92 -23.92 0.73 -11.29
CA LEU A 92 -25.15 0.02 -10.90
C LEU A 92 -25.57 -1.03 -11.93
N ASP A 93 -25.37 -0.75 -13.21
CA ASP A 93 -25.71 -1.69 -14.30
C ASP A 93 -24.78 -2.90 -14.30
N GLU A 94 -23.50 -2.70 -14.04
CA GLU A 94 -22.54 -3.80 -13.84
C GLU A 94 -22.90 -4.64 -12.61
N MET A 95 -23.29 -4.00 -11.51
CA MET A 95 -23.73 -4.71 -10.30
C MET A 95 -24.96 -5.57 -10.56
N ALA A 96 -25.92 -5.08 -11.34
CA ALA A 96 -27.15 -5.80 -11.65
C ALA A 96 -26.95 -6.95 -12.64
N SER A 97 -25.94 -6.87 -13.52
CA SER A 97 -25.70 -7.86 -14.59
C SER A 97 -24.63 -8.89 -14.25
N THR A 98 -23.88 -8.72 -13.16
CA THR A 98 -22.75 -9.58 -12.80
C THR A 98 -23.18 -10.75 -11.91
N ASP A 99 -22.81 -11.97 -12.29
CA ASP A 99 -22.96 -13.16 -11.44
C ASP A 99 -21.79 -13.29 -10.46
N PHE A 100 -21.88 -12.55 -9.36
CA PHE A 100 -20.84 -12.56 -8.32
C PHE A 100 -20.67 -13.92 -7.66
N ALA A 101 -21.73 -14.71 -7.51
CA ALA A 101 -21.64 -16.04 -6.91
C ALA A 101 -20.79 -16.98 -7.77
N LYS A 102 -20.92 -16.89 -9.09
CA LYS A 102 -20.07 -17.63 -10.03
C LYS A 102 -18.61 -17.20 -9.93
N ILE A 103 -18.34 -15.90 -9.92
CA ILE A 103 -16.99 -15.34 -9.77
C ILE A 103 -16.34 -15.79 -8.45
N GLY A 104 -17.07 -15.69 -7.34
CA GLY A 104 -16.58 -16.12 -6.03
C GLY A 104 -16.28 -17.63 -5.99
N LYS A 105 -17.13 -18.45 -6.63
CA LYS A 105 -16.89 -19.87 -6.76
C LYS A 105 -15.63 -20.20 -7.56
N GLU A 106 -15.42 -19.53 -8.70
CA GLU A 106 -14.25 -19.71 -9.55
C GLU A 106 -12.96 -19.30 -8.81
N LEU A 107 -13.00 -18.16 -8.08
CA LEU A 107 -11.87 -17.72 -7.27
C LEU A 107 -11.50 -18.75 -6.21
N MET A 108 -12.46 -19.26 -5.45
CA MET A 108 -12.23 -20.28 -4.43
C MET A 108 -11.74 -21.59 -4.99
N GLN A 109 -12.21 -21.99 -6.17
CA GLN A 109 -11.78 -23.21 -6.84
C GLN A 109 -10.36 -23.10 -7.44
N SER A 110 -9.84 -21.88 -7.64
CA SER A 110 -8.47 -21.68 -8.14
C SER A 110 -7.40 -22.27 -7.22
N GLY A 111 -7.67 -22.34 -5.91
CA GLY A 111 -6.74 -22.83 -4.90
C GLY A 111 -5.49 -21.98 -4.70
N LYS A 112 -5.44 -20.76 -5.27
CA LYS A 112 -4.28 -19.86 -5.27
C LYS A 112 -4.28 -18.85 -4.11
N GLY A 113 -5.21 -18.97 -3.16
CA GLY A 113 -5.30 -18.05 -2.03
C GLY A 113 -4.18 -18.25 -1.00
N ILE A 114 -3.60 -17.15 -0.56
CA ILE A 114 -2.54 -17.12 0.48
C ILE A 114 -3.14 -16.51 1.74
N THR A 115 -3.11 -17.23 2.86
CA THR A 115 -3.63 -16.73 4.13
C THR A 115 -2.71 -15.64 4.70
N THR A 116 -3.32 -14.51 5.08
CA THR A 116 -2.66 -13.37 5.72
C THR A 116 -3.39 -12.98 7.01
N PRO A 117 -2.83 -12.12 7.87
CA PRO A 117 -3.55 -11.57 9.03
C PRO A 117 -4.82 -10.78 8.66
N TYR A 118 -4.92 -10.30 7.41
CA TYR A 118 -6.01 -9.46 6.91
C TYR A 118 -7.11 -10.24 6.17
N GLY A 119 -6.85 -11.51 5.85
CA GLY A 119 -7.74 -12.36 5.07
C GLY A 119 -6.97 -13.27 4.11
N VAL A 120 -7.61 -13.73 3.05
CA VAL A 120 -6.97 -14.53 2.01
C VAL A 120 -6.67 -13.66 0.80
N LEU A 121 -5.39 -13.58 0.46
CA LEU A 121 -4.87 -12.80 -0.65
C LEU A 121 -4.77 -13.68 -1.91
N PHE A 122 -5.29 -13.19 -3.03
CA PHE A 122 -5.12 -13.79 -4.35
C PHE A 122 -4.37 -12.83 -5.26
N VAL A 123 -3.45 -13.35 -6.07
CA VAL A 123 -2.77 -12.56 -7.10
C VAL A 123 -3.52 -12.67 -8.41
N ASN A 124 -3.92 -11.53 -8.97
CA ASN A 124 -4.56 -11.43 -10.27
C ASN A 124 -3.49 -11.45 -11.37
N GLU A 125 -3.09 -12.64 -11.82
CA GLU A 125 -1.98 -12.86 -12.75
C GLU A 125 -2.22 -12.22 -14.14
N ASP A 126 -3.47 -11.99 -14.50
CA ASP A 126 -3.90 -11.31 -15.72
C ASP A 126 -3.71 -9.78 -15.69
N ILE A 127 -3.44 -9.20 -14.50
CA ILE A 127 -3.09 -7.80 -14.33
C ILE A 127 -1.57 -7.71 -14.21
N PRO A 128 -0.86 -7.09 -15.18
CA PRO A 128 0.58 -6.93 -15.11
C PRO A 128 0.97 -6.02 -13.94
N PHE A 129 2.17 -6.21 -13.41
CA PHE A 129 2.76 -5.26 -12.47
C PHE A 129 3.38 -4.12 -13.27
N GLU A 130 2.93 -2.90 -13.02
CA GLU A 130 3.41 -1.71 -13.71
C GLU A 130 4.29 -0.87 -12.77
N PRO A 131 5.61 -0.76 -13.01
CA PRO A 131 6.47 0.14 -12.24
C PRO A 131 6.17 1.59 -12.66
N VAL A 132 5.41 2.31 -11.82
CA VAL A 132 5.04 3.72 -12.04
C VAL A 132 6.15 4.67 -11.58
N TYR A 133 6.87 4.28 -10.52
CA TYR A 133 8.02 5.01 -9.98
C TYR A 133 9.32 4.33 -10.39
N ASP A 134 10.25 5.10 -10.94
CA ASP A 134 11.53 4.63 -11.48
C ASP A 134 12.75 4.88 -10.55
N GLY A 135 12.49 5.28 -9.30
CA GLY A 135 13.51 5.66 -8.34
C GLY A 135 14.03 7.11 -8.51
N ARG A 136 13.45 7.91 -9.44
CA ARG A 136 13.90 9.29 -9.73
C ARG A 136 12.78 10.29 -9.91
N HIS A 137 11.70 9.92 -10.62
CA HIS A 137 10.62 10.81 -11.00
C HIS A 137 9.33 10.40 -10.29
N PHE A 138 9.00 11.12 -9.21
CA PHE A 138 7.75 10.86 -8.48
C PHE A 138 6.53 11.14 -9.36
N PRO A 139 5.54 10.22 -9.37
CA PRO A 139 4.24 10.51 -9.94
C PRO A 139 3.58 11.72 -9.27
N GLU A 140 2.78 12.48 -10.01
CA GLU A 140 2.02 13.60 -9.45
C GLU A 140 0.99 13.10 -8.44
N TYR A 141 0.95 13.73 -7.26
CA TYR A 141 0.06 13.31 -6.18
C TYR A 141 -0.24 14.45 -5.19
N ASP A 142 -1.53 14.62 -4.86
CA ASP A 142 -2.01 15.54 -3.82
C ASP A 142 -2.33 14.79 -2.53
N TYR A 143 -2.03 15.40 -1.36
CA TYR A 143 -2.24 14.79 -0.05
C TYR A 143 -2.78 15.79 0.99
N LYS A 144 -3.32 15.26 2.09
CA LYS A 144 -3.75 16.03 3.27
C LYS A 144 -3.42 15.28 4.56
N GLY A 145 -2.90 15.99 5.58
CA GLY A 145 -2.66 15.48 6.91
C GLY A 145 -1.27 14.86 7.14
N SER A 146 -1.09 14.23 8.28
CA SER A 146 0.16 13.56 8.69
C SER A 146 -0.11 12.11 9.01
N LEU A 147 0.60 11.21 8.36
CA LEU A 147 0.48 9.75 8.52
C LEU A 147 1.56 9.16 9.43
N ALA A 148 2.75 9.75 9.42
CA ALA A 148 3.90 9.24 10.15
C ALA A 148 4.78 10.38 10.69
N THR A 149 5.52 10.11 11.77
CA THR A 149 6.55 11.01 12.29
C THR A 149 7.91 10.32 12.16
N VAL A 150 8.86 11.01 11.53
CA VAL A 150 10.24 10.53 11.36
C VAL A 150 11.19 11.39 12.18
N ALA A 151 11.98 10.76 13.04
CA ALA A 151 13.07 11.42 13.74
C ALA A 151 14.32 11.36 12.87
N VAL A 152 14.84 12.52 12.49
CA VAL A 152 16.10 12.66 11.75
C VAL A 152 17.15 13.16 12.71
N SER A 153 18.23 12.38 12.92
CA SER A 153 19.27 12.72 13.89
C SER A 153 20.63 12.85 13.22
N ARG A 154 21.39 13.88 13.62
CA ARG A 154 22.78 14.07 13.18
C ARG A 154 23.58 14.68 14.31
N LYS A 155 24.76 14.12 14.60
CA LYS A 155 25.69 14.56 15.65
C LYS A 155 25.05 14.77 17.04
N GLY A 156 24.00 13.99 17.36
CA GLY A 156 23.31 14.03 18.65
C GLY A 156 22.13 15.01 18.73
N GLU A 157 21.89 15.80 17.67
CA GLU A 157 20.69 16.61 17.54
C GLU A 157 19.62 15.87 16.73
N THR A 158 18.34 16.10 17.05
CA THR A 158 17.21 15.40 16.44
C THR A 158 16.13 16.41 16.08
N GLU A 159 15.67 16.35 14.83
CA GLU A 159 14.49 17.05 14.31
C GLU A 159 13.41 16.05 13.92
N TYR A 160 12.15 16.46 13.99
CA TYR A 160 11.02 15.62 13.66
C TYR A 160 10.32 16.10 12.39
N LEU A 161 10.14 15.18 11.44
CA LEU A 161 9.35 15.39 10.22
C LEU A 161 8.01 14.69 10.36
N TYR A 162 6.94 15.41 10.08
CA TYR A 162 5.57 14.91 10.07
C TYR A 162 5.18 14.61 8.63
N LEU A 163 5.23 13.33 8.25
CA LEU A 163 4.96 12.89 6.89
C LEU A 163 3.46 12.62 6.65
N PRO A 164 2.94 12.96 5.47
CA PRO A 164 3.63 13.64 4.36
C PRO A 164 3.88 15.12 4.65
N CYS A 165 4.99 15.67 4.15
CA CYS A 165 5.36 17.08 4.28
C CYS A 165 5.92 17.62 2.96
N SER A 166 6.12 18.93 2.86
CA SER A 166 6.72 19.55 1.68
C SER A 166 8.24 19.31 1.62
N ILE A 167 8.83 19.46 0.43
CA ILE A 167 10.30 19.45 0.27
C ILE A 167 10.92 20.56 1.11
N GLN A 168 10.27 21.71 1.21
CA GLN A 168 10.74 22.84 2.03
C GLN A 168 10.82 22.48 3.52
N ASP A 169 9.87 21.69 4.04
CA ASP A 169 9.90 21.23 5.42
C ASP A 169 11.07 20.25 5.65
N ILE A 170 11.36 19.39 4.68
CA ILE A 170 12.51 18.47 4.71
C ILE A 170 13.81 19.26 4.72
N ASP A 171 13.99 20.20 3.79
CA ASP A 171 15.17 21.03 3.70
C ASP A 171 15.37 21.85 4.99
N HIS A 172 14.30 22.40 5.55
CA HIS A 172 14.32 23.15 6.79
C HIS A 172 14.78 22.29 7.98
N ALA A 173 14.23 21.08 8.12
CA ALA A 173 14.64 20.15 9.17
C ALA A 173 16.11 19.73 9.01
N LEU A 174 16.53 19.40 7.79
CA LEU A 174 17.93 19.03 7.51
C LEU A 174 18.91 20.18 7.75
N THR A 175 18.50 21.44 7.51
CA THR A 175 19.33 22.63 7.72
C THR A 175 19.53 22.94 9.22
N LYS A 176 18.61 22.54 10.09
CA LYS A 176 18.75 22.68 11.53
C LYS A 176 19.72 21.67 12.15
N LEU A 177 19.99 20.58 11.46
CA LEU A 177 20.92 19.57 11.93
C LEU A 177 22.36 19.93 11.54
N PRO A 178 23.32 19.91 12.48
CA PRO A 178 24.69 20.36 12.29
C PRO A 178 25.55 19.53 11.35
#